data_c0c5d5d4dda29f66a8b65c19152704e1
#
_entry.id   c0c5d5d4dda29f66a8b65c19152704e1
#
_cell.length_a   1.000
_cell.length_b   1.000
_cell.length_c   1.000
_cell.angle_alpha   90.00
_cell.angle_beta   90.00
_cell.angle_gamma   90.00
#
_symmetry.space_group_name_H-M   'P 1'
#
loop_
_entity.id
_entity.type
_entity.pdbx_description
1 polymer ?
#
loop_
_entity_poly.entity_id
_entity_poly.type
_entity_poly.pdbx_seq_one_letter_code
_entity_poly.pdbx_strand_id
1 'polypeptide(L)'
;MIKENQRTLNQINGLTDVLILFPCMALAYFIRFHIFNGEPGHIGLSYYMYAALCITPLFWLLYSLMGLYGSFRSKNFLTEFSLLLRCNLILFGLMLAFFFVFKEFHLSRWTLFIFFALVTLLVSAKRWFLRRTLRMFREKGYNLKHVLLVGCGEQARAYCQAIS
;
A
#
# COMPACT_ATOMS: atom_id res chain seq x y z
N MET A 1 20.73 13.33 9.14
CA MET A 1 20.47 11.90 9.48
C MET A 1 18.98 11.51 9.54
N ILE A 2 18.05 12.26 10.13
CA ILE A 2 16.63 11.81 10.28
C ILE A 2 15.83 11.89 8.98
N LYS A 3 16.10 12.86 8.09
CA LYS A 3 15.42 12.99 6.81
C LYS A 3 15.85 11.94 5.76
N GLU A 4 17.07 11.46 5.84
CA GLU A 4 17.64 10.48 4.91
C GLU A 4 17.04 9.08 5.12
N ASN A 5 16.95 8.63 6.38
CA ASN A 5 16.31 7.36 6.72
C ASN A 5 14.81 7.33 6.39
N GLN A 6 14.13 8.47 6.42
CA GLN A 6 12.71 8.56 6.12
C GLN A 6 12.44 8.42 4.61
N ARG A 7 13.31 8.98 3.76
CA ARG A 7 13.24 8.81 2.31
C ARG A 7 13.46 7.34 1.92
N THR A 8 14.48 6.72 2.50
CA THR A 8 14.80 5.32 2.25
C THR A 8 13.66 4.39 2.69
N LEU A 9 13.06 4.61 3.85
CA LEU A 9 11.90 3.85 4.32
C LEU A 9 10.69 4.02 3.39
N ASN A 10 10.46 5.21 2.87
CA ASN A 10 9.37 5.47 1.92
C ASN A 10 9.61 4.77 0.57
N GLN A 11 10.85 4.76 0.09
CA GLN A 11 11.24 4.05 -1.13
C GLN A 11 11.09 2.53 -0.97
N ILE A 12 11.59 1.96 0.13
CA ILE A 12 11.45 0.53 0.44
C ILE A 12 9.96 0.16 0.52
N ASN A 13 9.14 1.02 1.11
CA ASN A 13 7.72 0.79 1.22
C ASN A 13 7.01 0.81 -0.14
N GLY A 14 7.41 1.71 -1.03
CA GLY A 14 6.93 1.73 -2.41
C GLY A 14 7.35 0.49 -3.21
N LEU A 15 8.61 0.08 -3.10
CA LEU A 15 9.11 -1.13 -3.74
C LEU A 15 8.39 -2.39 -3.26
N THR A 16 8.15 -2.49 -1.95
CA THR A 16 7.41 -3.64 -1.40
C THR A 16 5.93 -3.64 -1.82
N ASP A 17 5.29 -2.48 -2.01
CA ASP A 17 3.93 -2.40 -2.55
C ASP A 17 3.89 -2.93 -3.99
N VAL A 18 4.86 -2.55 -4.83
CA VAL A 18 5.01 -3.06 -6.20
C VAL A 18 5.24 -4.58 -6.22
N LEU A 19 6.12 -5.08 -5.36
CA LEU A 19 6.39 -6.53 -5.28
C LEU A 19 5.15 -7.34 -4.87
N ILE A 20 4.24 -6.78 -4.08
CA ILE A 20 3.00 -7.44 -3.67
C ILE A 20 2.01 -7.58 -4.83
N LEU A 21 2.06 -6.73 -5.86
CA LEU A 21 1.13 -6.80 -6.99
C LEU A 21 1.23 -8.13 -7.76
N PHE A 22 2.45 -8.63 -7.96
CA PHE A 22 2.68 -9.87 -8.72
C PHE A 22 2.05 -11.11 -8.06
N PRO A 23 2.34 -11.43 -6.78
CA PRO A 23 1.67 -12.53 -6.11
C PRO A 23 0.15 -12.33 -5.98
N CYS A 24 -0.34 -11.08 -5.82
CA CYS A 24 -1.77 -10.81 -5.84
C CYS A 24 -2.41 -11.19 -7.17
N MET A 25 -1.76 -10.89 -8.29
CA MET A 25 -2.27 -11.25 -9.62
C MET A 25 -2.26 -12.77 -9.82
N ALA A 26 -1.18 -13.45 -9.43
CA ALA A 26 -1.10 -14.90 -9.48
C ALA A 26 -2.20 -15.55 -8.63
N LEU A 27 -2.38 -15.10 -7.38
CA LEU A 27 -3.43 -15.59 -6.49
C LEU A 27 -4.84 -15.31 -7.05
N ALA A 28 -5.08 -14.12 -7.60
CA ALA A 28 -6.36 -13.79 -8.23
C ALA A 28 -6.67 -14.72 -9.42
N TYR A 29 -5.66 -15.05 -10.22
CA TYR A 29 -5.77 -16.01 -11.30
C TYR A 29 -6.14 -17.41 -10.76
N PHE A 30 -5.38 -17.91 -9.75
CA PHE A 30 -5.65 -19.22 -9.15
C PHE A 30 -7.05 -19.30 -8.53
N ILE A 31 -7.45 -18.30 -7.76
CA ILE A 31 -8.78 -18.23 -7.15
C ILE A 31 -9.87 -18.28 -8.22
N ARG A 32 -9.73 -17.50 -9.29
CA ARG A 32 -10.74 -17.42 -10.36
C ARG A 32 -10.87 -18.73 -11.13
N PHE A 33 -9.75 -19.34 -11.50
CA PHE A 33 -9.77 -20.46 -12.44
C PHE A 33 -9.76 -21.85 -11.75
N HIS A 34 -9.26 -21.95 -10.52
CA HIS A 34 -9.24 -23.23 -9.78
C HIS A 34 -10.35 -23.34 -8.73
N ILE A 35 -10.72 -22.24 -8.06
CA ILE A 35 -11.74 -22.28 -7.01
C ILE A 35 -13.13 -22.00 -7.59
N PHE A 36 -13.27 -20.99 -8.44
CA PHE A 36 -14.56 -20.64 -9.06
C PHE A 36 -14.83 -21.35 -10.39
N ASN A 37 -14.07 -22.41 -10.73
CA ASN A 37 -14.25 -23.23 -11.93
C ASN A 37 -14.46 -22.39 -13.21
N GLY A 38 -13.80 -21.26 -13.33
CA GLY A 38 -13.81 -20.47 -14.55
C GLY A 38 -12.98 -21.18 -15.61
N GLU A 39 -13.52 -21.30 -16.82
CA GLU A 39 -12.69 -21.77 -17.92
C GLU A 39 -11.58 -20.78 -18.18
N PRO A 40 -10.29 -21.19 -18.15
CA PRO A 40 -9.16 -20.27 -18.36
C PRO A 40 -9.10 -19.72 -19.80
N GLY A 41 -9.93 -20.25 -20.70
CA GLY A 41 -9.89 -19.90 -22.12
C GLY A 41 -8.48 -20.14 -22.71
N HIS A 42 -8.11 -19.39 -23.74
CA HIS A 42 -6.76 -19.45 -24.33
C HIS A 42 -5.74 -18.55 -23.62
N ILE A 43 -6.08 -17.95 -22.46
CA ILE A 43 -5.25 -16.93 -21.80
C ILE A 43 -4.56 -17.55 -20.57
N GLY A 44 -3.27 -17.81 -20.73
CA GLY A 44 -2.43 -18.36 -19.66
C GLY A 44 -2.06 -17.32 -18.58
N LEU A 45 -1.53 -17.80 -17.45
CA LEU A 45 -1.01 -16.98 -16.33
C LEU A 45 -0.02 -15.91 -16.81
N SER A 46 0.81 -16.21 -17.80
CA SER A 46 1.80 -15.27 -18.33
C SER A 46 1.18 -13.95 -18.81
N TYR A 47 0.02 -14.03 -19.44
CA TYR A 47 -0.67 -12.83 -19.93
C TYR A 47 -1.16 -11.93 -18.78
N TYR A 48 -1.64 -12.52 -17.68
CA TYR A 48 -2.02 -11.79 -16.47
C TYR A 48 -0.81 -11.17 -15.78
N MET A 49 0.35 -11.83 -15.81
CA MET A 49 1.59 -11.26 -15.27
C MET A 49 2.10 -10.07 -16.10
N TYR A 50 2.00 -10.11 -17.44
CA TYR A 50 2.29 -8.94 -18.27
C TYR A 50 1.31 -7.79 -18.01
N ALA A 51 0.03 -8.09 -17.83
CA ALA A 51 -0.94 -7.06 -17.43
C ALA A 51 -0.58 -6.44 -16.08
N ALA A 52 -0.17 -7.23 -15.07
CA ALA A 52 0.30 -6.72 -13.80
C ALA A 52 1.52 -5.82 -13.95
N LEU A 53 2.47 -6.19 -14.82
CA LEU A 53 3.64 -5.37 -15.11
C LEU A 53 3.25 -4.00 -15.71
N CYS A 54 2.31 -3.98 -16.67
CA CYS A 54 1.81 -2.75 -17.28
C CYS A 54 1.04 -1.86 -16.29
N ILE A 55 0.34 -2.46 -15.33
CA ILE A 55 -0.44 -1.73 -14.31
C ILE A 55 0.49 -1.15 -13.22
N THR A 56 1.63 -1.76 -12.96
CA THR A 56 2.56 -1.39 -11.88
C THR A 56 2.95 0.10 -11.89
N PRO A 57 3.38 0.73 -13.00
CA PRO A 57 3.72 2.14 -13.01
C PRO A 57 2.53 3.04 -12.67
N LEU A 58 1.33 2.64 -13.05
CA LEU A 58 0.11 3.39 -12.75
C LEU A 58 -0.21 3.33 -11.25
N PHE A 59 -0.03 2.16 -10.60
CA PHE A 59 -0.15 2.02 -9.15
C PHE A 59 0.85 2.91 -8.42
N TRP A 60 2.12 2.85 -8.83
CA TRP A 60 3.18 3.63 -8.20
C TRP A 60 2.92 5.14 -8.32
N LEU A 61 2.51 5.59 -9.52
CA LEU A 61 2.19 6.98 -9.80
C LEU A 61 1.02 7.45 -8.92
N LEU A 62 -0.10 6.73 -8.91
CA LEU A 62 -1.30 7.13 -8.18
C LEU A 62 -1.08 7.12 -6.66
N TYR A 63 -0.37 6.11 -6.13
CA TYR A 63 -0.04 6.04 -4.71
C TYR A 63 0.91 7.17 -4.28
N SER A 64 1.83 7.58 -5.17
CA SER A 64 2.72 8.71 -4.97
C SER A 64 1.97 10.03 -4.97
N LEU A 65 1.10 10.27 -5.97
CA LEU A 65 0.28 11.48 -6.09
C LEU A 65 -0.66 11.66 -4.90
N MET A 66 -1.28 10.58 -4.42
CA MET A 66 -2.17 10.62 -3.26
C MET A 66 -1.42 10.67 -1.92
N GLY A 67 -0.08 10.74 -1.93
CA GLY A 67 0.74 10.89 -0.74
C GLY A 67 0.68 9.68 0.20
N LEU A 68 0.46 8.47 -0.36
CA LEU A 68 0.49 7.20 0.38
C LEU A 68 1.89 6.84 0.88
N TYR A 69 2.93 7.39 0.25
CA TYR A 69 4.34 7.24 0.66
C TYR A 69 4.83 8.40 1.54
N GLY A 70 3.90 9.18 2.11
CA GLY A 70 4.22 10.21 3.09
C GLY A 70 4.62 9.64 4.47
N SER A 71 4.93 10.53 5.40
CA SER A 71 5.36 10.14 6.74
C SER A 71 4.30 9.33 7.49
N PHE A 72 4.62 8.10 7.88
CA PHE A 72 3.78 7.21 8.71
C PHE A 72 3.43 7.79 10.09
N ARG A 73 4.12 8.84 10.51
CA ARG A 73 4.07 9.37 11.89
C ARG A 73 2.82 10.21 12.17
N SER A 74 2.21 10.79 11.14
CA SER A 74 1.11 11.77 11.30
C SER A 74 -0.27 11.25 10.87
N LYS A 75 -0.35 10.08 10.21
CA LYS A 75 -1.62 9.58 9.69
C LYS A 75 -2.17 8.44 10.55
N ASN A 76 -3.45 8.49 10.90
CA ASN A 76 -4.17 7.38 11.51
C ASN A 76 -4.28 6.21 10.53
N PHE A 77 -4.33 4.98 11.05
CA PHE A 77 -4.51 3.78 10.20
C PHE A 77 -5.77 3.85 9.33
N LEU A 78 -6.90 4.31 9.91
CA LEU A 78 -8.17 4.45 9.18
C LEU A 78 -8.07 5.42 8.01
N THR A 79 -7.35 6.54 8.19
CA THR A 79 -7.13 7.53 7.12
C THR A 79 -6.28 6.95 5.99
N GLU A 80 -5.25 6.16 6.31
CA GLU A 80 -4.46 5.48 5.29
C GLU A 80 -5.25 4.39 4.56
N PHE A 81 -6.03 3.60 5.30
CA PHE A 81 -6.87 2.57 4.73
C PHE A 81 -7.90 3.17 3.76
N SER A 82 -8.59 4.24 4.16
CA SER A 82 -9.56 4.91 3.29
C SER A 82 -8.91 5.51 2.04
N LEU A 83 -7.71 6.06 2.17
CA LEU A 83 -6.95 6.60 1.04
C LEU A 83 -6.53 5.49 0.07
N LEU A 84 -6.04 4.37 0.60
CA LEU A 84 -5.66 3.19 -0.17
C LEU A 84 -6.87 2.60 -0.91
N LEU A 85 -8.00 2.50 -0.23
CA LEU A 85 -9.25 2.03 -0.83
C LEU A 85 -9.69 2.94 -1.99
N ARG A 86 -9.65 4.26 -1.80
CA ARG A 86 -9.96 5.25 -2.87
C ARG A 86 -9.02 5.10 -4.06
N CYS A 87 -7.71 4.98 -3.84
CA CYS A 87 -6.74 4.75 -4.92
C CYS A 87 -7.07 3.48 -5.71
N ASN A 88 -7.31 2.38 -5.01
CA ASN A 88 -7.63 1.11 -5.64
C ASN A 88 -8.96 1.15 -6.41
N LEU A 89 -9.98 1.82 -5.88
CA LEU A 89 -11.25 2.01 -6.59
C LEU A 89 -11.07 2.85 -7.87
N ILE A 90 -10.28 3.91 -7.83
CA ILE A 90 -9.96 4.73 -9.01
C ILE A 90 -9.23 3.88 -10.05
N LEU A 91 -8.20 3.13 -9.64
CA LEU A 91 -7.45 2.25 -10.54
C LEU A 91 -8.32 1.16 -11.14
N PHE A 92 -9.20 0.55 -10.34
CA PHE A 92 -10.15 -0.44 -10.82
C PHE A 92 -11.10 0.15 -11.87
N GLY A 93 -11.66 1.34 -11.61
CA GLY A 93 -12.52 2.05 -12.56
C GLY A 93 -11.80 2.39 -13.87
N LEU A 94 -10.55 2.89 -13.78
CA LEU A 94 -9.71 3.17 -14.95
C LEU A 94 -9.43 1.92 -15.77
N MET A 95 -9.14 0.79 -15.11
CA MET A 95 -8.90 -0.48 -15.79
C MET A 95 -10.17 -1.01 -16.47
N LEU A 96 -11.33 -0.90 -15.82
CA LEU A 96 -12.61 -1.27 -16.46
C LEU A 96 -12.91 -0.39 -17.66
N ALA A 97 -12.68 0.91 -17.57
CA ALA A 97 -12.84 1.84 -18.69
C ALA A 97 -11.89 1.51 -19.85
N PHE A 98 -10.63 1.21 -19.53
CA PHE A 98 -9.64 0.79 -20.52
C PHE A 98 -10.09 -0.47 -21.28
N PHE A 99 -10.56 -1.50 -20.56
CA PHE A 99 -11.07 -2.73 -21.21
C PHE A 99 -12.38 -2.54 -21.96
N PHE A 100 -13.17 -1.54 -21.61
CA PHE A 100 -14.36 -1.19 -22.38
C PHE A 100 -14.01 -0.58 -23.73
N VAL A 101 -12.98 0.28 -23.76
CA VAL A 101 -12.50 0.94 -24.98
C VAL A 101 -11.73 -0.05 -25.87
N PHE A 102 -10.83 -0.82 -25.28
CA PHE A 102 -9.98 -1.79 -25.99
C PHE A 102 -10.54 -3.19 -25.85
N LYS A 103 -11.50 -3.55 -26.72
CA LYS A 103 -12.21 -4.84 -26.71
C LYS A 103 -11.33 -6.08 -26.93
N GLU A 104 -10.09 -5.91 -27.37
CA GLU A 104 -9.14 -6.98 -27.64
C GLU A 104 -8.54 -7.63 -26.37
N PHE A 105 -8.66 -6.97 -25.22
CA PHE A 105 -8.15 -7.50 -23.94
C PHE A 105 -9.20 -8.40 -23.28
N HIS A 106 -9.05 -9.72 -23.46
CA HIS A 106 -9.96 -10.75 -22.94
C HIS A 106 -9.72 -11.10 -21.46
N LEU A 107 -9.20 -10.17 -20.65
CA LEU A 107 -9.00 -10.38 -19.21
C LEU A 107 -10.36 -10.53 -18.50
N SER A 108 -10.46 -11.52 -17.63
CA SER A 108 -11.67 -11.73 -16.82
C SER A 108 -11.87 -10.57 -15.85
N ARG A 109 -13.03 -9.90 -15.91
CA ARG A 109 -13.41 -8.81 -14.98
C ARG A 109 -13.43 -9.29 -13.54
N TRP A 110 -13.81 -10.54 -13.29
CA TRP A 110 -13.80 -11.17 -11.98
C TRP A 110 -12.38 -11.34 -11.43
N THR A 111 -11.41 -11.69 -12.28
CA THR A 111 -10.00 -11.76 -11.86
C THR A 111 -9.49 -10.40 -11.41
N LEU A 112 -9.86 -9.33 -12.10
CA LEU A 112 -9.49 -7.97 -11.69
C LEU A 112 -10.14 -7.58 -10.36
N PHE A 113 -11.42 -7.90 -10.16
CA PHE A 113 -12.08 -7.62 -8.89
C PHE A 113 -11.37 -8.32 -7.73
N ILE A 114 -11.06 -9.61 -7.88
CA ILE A 114 -10.32 -10.40 -6.89
C ILE A 114 -8.91 -9.82 -6.68
N PHE A 115 -8.23 -9.43 -7.75
CA PHE A 115 -6.91 -8.80 -7.69
C PHE A 115 -6.92 -7.53 -6.85
N PHE A 116 -7.82 -6.58 -7.14
CA PHE A 116 -7.89 -5.33 -6.39
C PHE A 116 -8.30 -5.53 -4.92
N ALA A 117 -9.18 -6.50 -4.64
CA ALA A 117 -9.53 -6.89 -3.29
C ALA A 117 -8.31 -7.45 -2.53
N LEU A 118 -7.54 -8.36 -3.13
CA LEU A 118 -6.32 -8.93 -2.56
C LEU A 118 -5.24 -7.86 -2.34
N VAL A 119 -5.01 -6.97 -3.31
CA VAL A 119 -4.06 -5.86 -3.17
C VAL A 119 -4.44 -4.97 -1.99
N THR A 120 -5.72 -4.58 -1.89
CA THR A 120 -6.20 -3.76 -0.77
C THR A 120 -5.97 -4.44 0.56
N LEU A 121 -6.26 -5.72 0.66
CA LEU A 121 -6.10 -6.51 1.88
C LEU A 121 -4.62 -6.68 2.25
N LEU A 122 -3.78 -7.14 1.32
CA LEU A 122 -2.37 -7.43 1.60
C LEU A 122 -1.55 -6.16 1.87
N VAL A 123 -1.79 -5.08 1.12
CA VAL A 123 -1.11 -3.79 1.37
C VAL A 123 -1.55 -3.19 2.71
N SER A 124 -2.83 -3.31 3.08
CA SER A 124 -3.32 -2.86 4.38
C SER A 124 -2.72 -3.69 5.53
N ALA A 125 -2.68 -5.01 5.38
CA ALA A 125 -2.07 -5.91 6.36
C ALA A 125 -0.57 -5.61 6.54
N LYS A 126 0.18 -5.42 5.44
CA LYS A 126 1.58 -5.00 5.47
C LYS A 126 1.75 -3.70 6.26
N ARG A 127 0.95 -2.68 5.98
CA ARG A 127 1.03 -1.38 6.66
C ARG A 127 0.69 -1.48 8.14
N TRP A 128 -0.31 -2.29 8.50
CA TRP A 128 -0.63 -2.56 9.90
C TRP A 128 0.51 -3.25 10.63
N PHE A 129 1.09 -4.29 10.00
CA PHE A 129 2.24 -5.02 10.56
C PHE A 129 3.46 -4.10 10.75
N LEU A 130 3.79 -3.30 9.73
CA LEU A 130 4.90 -2.34 9.79
C LEU A 130 4.72 -1.34 10.95
N ARG A 131 3.50 -0.81 11.13
CA ARG A 131 3.18 0.10 12.24
C ARG A 131 3.35 -0.58 13.59
N ARG A 132 2.88 -1.83 13.73
CA ARG A 132 3.02 -2.59 14.97
C ARG A 132 4.48 -2.84 15.32
N THR A 133 5.27 -3.24 14.33
CA THR A 133 6.71 -3.47 14.47
C THR A 133 7.45 -2.18 14.88
N LEU A 134 7.18 -1.08 14.20
CA LEU A 134 7.77 0.23 14.53
C LEU A 134 7.36 0.72 15.91
N ARG A 135 6.16 0.39 16.39
CA ARG A 135 5.71 0.71 17.76
C ARG A 135 6.51 -0.10 18.80
N MET A 136 6.65 -1.41 18.58
CA MET A 136 7.45 -2.27 19.48
C MET A 136 8.92 -1.83 19.56
N PHE A 137 9.52 -1.39 18.46
CA PHE A 137 10.89 -0.86 18.47
C PHE A 137 11.00 0.44 19.28
N ARG A 138 9.99 1.30 19.25
CA ARG A 138 9.96 2.52 20.08
C ARG A 138 9.84 2.21 21.57
N GLU A 139 9.00 1.25 21.93
CA GLU A 139 8.85 0.79 23.33
C GLU A 139 10.15 0.21 23.88
N LYS A 140 11.00 -0.37 23.01
CA LYS A 140 12.36 -0.84 23.37
C LYS A 140 13.42 0.26 23.38
N GLY A 141 13.04 1.54 23.26
CA GLY A 141 13.97 2.67 23.32
C GLY A 141 14.68 3.01 22.01
N TYR A 142 14.36 2.32 20.90
CA TYR A 142 14.94 2.64 19.60
C TYR A 142 14.18 3.79 18.92
N ASN A 143 14.94 4.72 18.31
CA ASN A 143 14.39 5.84 17.52
C ASN A 143 13.52 6.82 18.33
N LEU A 144 13.92 7.09 19.58
CA LEU A 144 13.33 8.12 20.43
C LEU A 144 13.63 9.52 19.88
N LYS A 145 12.68 10.45 20.08
CA LYS A 145 12.94 11.87 19.85
C LYS A 145 13.57 12.45 21.13
N HIS A 146 14.79 12.91 21.00
CA HIS A 146 15.40 13.73 22.04
C HIS A 146 14.88 15.16 21.88
N VAL A 147 14.19 15.66 22.89
CA VAL A 147 13.73 17.04 22.97
C VAL A 147 14.61 17.78 23.96
N LEU A 148 15.31 18.80 23.50
CA LEU A 148 16.07 19.68 24.36
C LEU A 148 15.12 20.79 24.83
N LEU A 149 14.81 20.82 26.12
CA LEU A 149 14.08 21.92 26.76
C LEU A 149 15.10 22.98 27.18
N VAL A 150 14.99 24.16 26.55
CA VAL A 150 15.82 25.31 26.90
C VAL A 150 14.96 26.28 27.71
N GLY A 151 15.29 26.42 29.03
CA GLY A 151 14.58 27.26 29.97
C GLY A 151 13.85 26.48 31.08
N CYS A 152 13.76 27.09 32.26
CA CYS A 152 13.16 26.51 33.47
C CYS A 152 11.81 27.16 33.84
N GLY A 153 11.11 27.77 32.92
CA GLY A 153 9.84 28.47 33.16
C GLY A 153 8.66 27.50 33.41
N GLU A 154 7.52 28.05 33.84
CA GLU A 154 6.28 27.26 34.08
C GLU A 154 5.83 26.47 32.85
N GLN A 155 6.04 26.99 31.63
CA GLN A 155 5.72 26.29 30.39
C GLN A 155 6.57 25.03 30.17
N ALA A 156 7.84 25.05 30.58
CA ALA A 156 8.72 23.89 30.51
C ALA A 156 8.26 22.79 31.48
N ARG A 157 7.84 23.16 32.71
CA ARG A 157 7.28 22.23 33.69
C ARG A 157 5.97 21.60 33.22
N ALA A 158 5.03 22.40 32.66
CA ALA A 158 3.78 21.91 32.09
C ALA A 158 4.03 20.93 30.93
N TYR A 159 5.03 21.20 30.07
CA TYR A 159 5.39 20.29 28.99
C TYR A 159 5.98 18.97 29.49
N CYS A 160 6.83 18.99 30.51
CA CYS A 160 7.34 17.77 31.13
C CYS A 160 6.24 16.92 31.77
N GLN A 161 5.24 17.55 32.42
CA GLN A 161 4.10 16.84 33.03
C GLN A 161 3.16 16.25 31.96
N ALA A 162 3.06 16.85 30.79
CA ALA A 162 2.22 16.33 29.68
C ALA A 162 2.86 15.14 28.93
N ILE A 163 4.16 14.88 29.16
CA ILE A 163 4.92 13.81 28.46
C ILE A 163 5.24 12.63 29.39
N SER A 164 5.26 12.84 30.70
CA SER A 164 5.44 11.75 31.69
C SER A 164 4.15 10.93 31.85
#